data_452dd9c415a2b623845ca6bb054a7f32
#
_entry.id   452dd9c415a2b623845ca6bb054a7f32
#
_cell.length_a   1.000
_cell.length_b   1.000
_cell.length_c   1.000
_cell.angle_alpha   90.00
_cell.angle_beta   90.00
_cell.angle_gamma   90.00
#
_symmetry.space_group_name_H-M   'P 1'
#
loop_
_entity.id
_entity.type
_entity.pdbx_description
1 polymer ?
#
loop_
_entity_poly.entity_id
_entity_poly.type
_entity_poly.pdbx_seq_one_letter_code
_entity_poly.pdbx_strand_id
1 'polypeptide(L)' 'MYIKVRVITDAPKEVIQKVEDDLIEMYIREPAERNLANKKVLEIIRGMYPNMPVRMINGHHSPSKLILVGNID' A
#
# COMPACT_ATOMS: atom_id res chain seq x y z
N MET A 1 -11.42 7.24 3.46
CA MET A 1 -10.86 6.47 4.59
C MET A 1 -9.36 6.36 4.44
N TYR A 2 -8.64 6.40 5.54
CA TYR A 2 -7.19 6.30 5.53
C TYR A 2 -6.75 4.92 5.95
N ILE A 3 -5.81 4.35 5.22
CA ILE A 3 -5.23 3.05 5.53
C ILE A 3 -3.72 3.22 5.68
N LYS A 4 -3.19 2.71 6.78
CA LYS A 4 -1.74 2.63 6.99
C LYS A 4 -1.24 1.33 6.38
N VAL A 5 -0.15 1.43 5.62
CA VAL A 5 0.44 0.26 4.98
C VAL A 5 1.91 0.19 5.38
N ARG A 6 2.31 -0.93 5.95
CA ARG A 6 3.71 -1.24 6.20
C ARG A 6 4.19 -2.17 5.10
N VAL A 7 5.24 -1.78 4.41
CA VAL A 7 5.71 -2.48 3.22
C VAL A 7 7.08 -3.08 3.48
N ILE A 8 7.22 -4.37 3.19
CA ILE A 8 8.48 -5.09 3.19
C ILE A 8 8.79 -5.43 1.74
N THR A 9 9.86 -4.85 1.22
CA THR A 9 10.28 -5.02 -0.18
C THR A 9 11.22 -6.19 -0.35
N ASP A 10 11.47 -6.60 -1.60
CA ASP A 10 12.38 -7.71 -1.94
C ASP A 10 12.02 -9.02 -1.25
N ALA A 11 10.74 -9.24 -0.99
CA ALA A 11 10.26 -10.46 -0.36
C ALA A 11 10.27 -11.61 -1.36
N PRO A 12 10.46 -12.86 -0.91
CA PRO A 12 10.45 -14.02 -1.81
C PRO A 12 9.09 -14.30 -2.42
N LYS A 13 8.01 -13.86 -1.76
CA LYS A 13 6.66 -13.98 -2.29
C LYS A 13 5.78 -12.85 -1.75
N GLU A 14 4.70 -12.58 -2.45
CA GLU A 14 3.75 -11.55 -2.05
C GLU A 14 2.83 -12.08 -0.96
N VAL A 15 2.74 -11.35 0.16
CA VAL A 15 1.83 -11.66 1.27
C VAL A 15 1.16 -10.37 1.71
N ILE A 16 -0.17 -10.39 1.77
CA ILE A 16 -0.97 -9.25 2.21
C ILE A 16 -1.67 -9.65 3.50
N GLN A 17 -1.41 -8.91 4.57
CA GLN A 17 -1.94 -9.26 5.88
C GLN A 17 -2.59 -8.05 6.52
N LYS A 18 -3.88 -8.15 6.83
CA LYS A 18 -4.60 -7.10 7.54
C LYS A 18 -4.37 -7.30 9.03
N VAL A 19 -3.60 -6.38 9.62
CA VAL A 19 -3.22 -6.46 11.04
C VAL A 19 -4.29 -5.82 11.92
N GLU A 20 -4.83 -4.68 11.47
CA GLU A 20 -5.93 -3.97 12.13
C GLU A 20 -6.86 -3.44 11.05
N ASP A 21 -7.98 -2.85 11.45
CA ASP A 21 -8.95 -2.32 10.48
C ASP A 21 -8.33 -1.30 9.53
N ASP A 22 -7.37 -0.52 10.01
CA ASP A 22 -6.72 0.53 9.24
C ASP A 22 -5.23 0.28 9.02
N LEU A 23 -4.73 -0.92 9.29
CA LEU A 23 -3.32 -1.26 9.15
C LEU A 23 -3.16 -2.56 8.37
N ILE A 24 -2.48 -2.46 7.23
CA ILE A 24 -2.16 -3.59 6.35
C ILE A 24 -0.65 -3.73 6.28
N GLU A 25 -0.16 -4.94 6.41
CA GLU A 25 1.23 -5.28 6.23
C GLU A 25 1.39 -6.00 4.90
N MET A 26 2.27 -5.50 4.04
CA MET A 26 2.48 -6.07 2.71
C MET A 26 3.93 -6.51 2.53
N TYR A 27 4.09 -7.78 2.16
CA TYR A 27 5.36 -8.31 1.68
C TYR A 27 5.25 -8.36 0.17
N ILE A 28 6.11 -7.63 -0.53
CA ILE A 28 6.07 -7.57 -1.99
C ILE A 28 7.44 -7.91 -2.57
N ARG A 29 7.45 -8.45 -3.78
CA ARG A 29 8.68 -8.85 -4.45
C ARG A 29 9.46 -7.67 -4.99
N GLU A 30 8.76 -6.60 -5.33
CA GLU A 30 9.34 -5.41 -5.93
C GLU A 30 10.32 -4.72 -4.99
N PRO A 31 11.45 -4.20 -5.51
CA PRO A 31 12.39 -3.44 -4.71
C PRO A 31 11.89 -2.02 -4.42
N ALA A 32 12.47 -1.39 -3.41
CA ALA A 32 12.15 -0.01 -3.04
C ALA A 32 12.91 0.99 -3.92
N GLU A 33 12.82 0.84 -5.23
CA GLU A 33 13.51 1.72 -6.16
C GLU A 33 12.67 1.96 -7.40
N ARG A 34 12.92 3.06 -8.10
CA ARG A 34 12.21 3.45 -9.32
C ARG A 34 10.70 3.49 -9.16
N ASN A 35 10.24 3.77 -7.95
CA ASN A 35 8.81 3.82 -7.62
C ASN A 35 8.09 2.47 -7.81
N LEU A 36 8.79 1.37 -7.92
CA LEU A 36 8.20 0.06 -8.16
C LEU A 36 7.36 -0.42 -6.98
N ALA A 37 7.88 -0.27 -5.76
CA ALA A 37 7.15 -0.66 -4.56
C ALA A 37 5.87 0.17 -4.40
N ASN A 38 5.94 1.48 -4.62
CA ASN A 38 4.76 2.34 -4.52
C ASN A 38 3.69 1.97 -5.52
N LYS A 39 4.08 1.68 -6.76
CA LYS A 39 3.13 1.23 -7.79
C LYS A 39 2.45 -0.07 -7.39
N LYS A 40 3.22 -1.01 -6.85
CA LYS A 40 2.68 -2.30 -6.42
C LYS A 40 1.70 -2.13 -5.26
N VAL A 41 2.05 -1.33 -4.27
CA VAL A 41 1.16 -1.04 -3.13
C VAL A 41 -0.17 -0.46 -3.63
N LEU A 42 -0.11 0.54 -4.50
CA LEU A 42 -1.34 1.15 -5.04
C LEU A 42 -2.15 0.16 -5.87
N GLU A 43 -1.49 -0.68 -6.65
CA GLU A 43 -2.16 -1.72 -7.43
C GLU A 43 -2.94 -2.68 -6.52
N ILE A 44 -2.31 -3.14 -5.43
CA ILE A 44 -2.95 -4.04 -4.49
C ILE A 44 -4.16 -3.38 -3.83
N ILE A 45 -3.99 -2.15 -3.33
CA ILE A 45 -5.10 -1.43 -2.68
C ILE A 45 -6.24 -1.15 -3.67
N ARG A 46 -5.92 -0.79 -4.92
CA ARG A 46 -6.95 -0.60 -5.96
C ARG A 46 -7.72 -1.87 -6.23
N GLY A 47 -7.06 -3.02 -6.18
CA GLY A 47 -7.73 -4.31 -6.31
C GLY A 47 -8.68 -4.62 -5.17
N MET A 48 -8.38 -4.13 -3.96
CA MET A 48 -9.24 -4.28 -2.80
C MET A 48 -10.45 -3.34 -2.83
N TYR A 49 -10.31 -2.18 -3.47
CA TYR A 49 -11.36 -1.15 -3.53
C TYR A 49 -11.55 -0.68 -4.98
N PRO A 50 -12.07 -1.57 -5.85
CA PRO A 50 -12.08 -1.31 -7.30
C PRO A 50 -12.95 -0.14 -7.76
N ASN A 51 -13.91 0.27 -6.94
CA ASN A 51 -14.84 1.34 -7.30
C ASN A 51 -14.54 2.66 -6.60
N MET A 52 -13.37 2.78 -5.98
CA MET A 52 -12.99 3.98 -5.24
C MET A 52 -11.65 4.51 -5.71
N PRO A 53 -11.46 5.84 -5.71
CA PRO A 53 -10.14 6.39 -5.99
C PRO A 53 -9.18 6.03 -4.85
N VAL A 54 -7.94 5.77 -5.21
CA VAL A 54 -6.90 5.38 -4.26
C VAL A 54 -5.67 6.22 -4.53
N ARG A 55 -5.12 6.85 -3.51
CA ARG A 55 -3.89 7.60 -3.68
C ARG A 55 -3.03 7.57 -2.43
N MET A 56 -1.73 7.63 -2.64
CA MET A 56 -0.75 7.67 -1.56
C MET A 56 -0.60 9.11 -1.07
N ILE A 57 -0.84 9.32 0.22
CA ILE A 57 -0.79 10.65 0.82
C ILE A 57 0.59 10.93 1.38
N ASN A 58 1.24 9.92 1.95
CA ASN A 58 2.49 10.09 2.66
C ASN A 58 3.28 8.79 2.61
N GLY A 59 4.59 8.89 2.82
CA GLY A 59 5.45 7.73 2.92
C GLY A 59 6.01 7.23 1.59
N HIS A 60 6.10 8.10 0.57
CA HIS A 60 6.61 7.71 -0.76
C HIS A 60 8.01 7.11 -0.70
N HIS A 61 8.83 7.52 0.27
CA HIS A 61 10.19 7.04 0.45
C HIS A 61 10.39 6.35 1.79
N SER A 62 9.30 5.86 2.37
CA SER A 62 9.30 5.22 3.68
C SER A 62 8.63 3.84 3.59
N PRO A 63 9.05 2.87 4.43
CA PRO A 63 8.33 1.60 4.51
C PRO A 63 6.94 1.73 5.12
N SER A 64 6.66 2.84 5.82
CA SER A 64 5.34 3.13 6.36
C SER A 64 4.65 4.16 5.48
N LYS A 65 3.51 3.79 4.90
CA LYS A 65 2.79 4.60 3.92
C LYS A 65 1.37 4.88 4.40
N LEU A 66 0.85 6.04 4.02
CA LEU A 66 -0.54 6.40 4.27
C LEU A 66 -1.28 6.48 2.94
N ILE A 67 -2.34 5.71 2.82
CA ILE A 67 -3.15 5.61 1.60
C ILE A 67 -4.54 6.16 1.89
N LEU A 68 -5.02 7.03 1.01
CA LEU A 68 -6.41 7.50 1.05
C LEU A 68 -7.23 6.69 0.07
N VAL A 69 -8.30 6.07 0.54
CA VAL A 69 -9.26 5.35 -0.27
C VAL A 69 -10.57 6.11 -0.21
N GLY A 70 -11.10 6.47 -1.37
CA GLY A 70 -12.28 7.30 -1.48
C GLY A 70 -11.94 8.78 -1.41
N ASN A 71 -12.96 9.60 -1.20
CA ASN A 71 -12.82 11.05 -1.12
C ASN A 71 -12.69 11.49 0.34
N ILE A 72 -12.04 12.63 0.54
CA ILE A 72 -12.03 13.31 1.83
C ILE A 72 -13.37 14.04 1.98
N ASP A 73 -14.03 13.80 3.07
CA ASP A 73 -15.29 14.50 3.38
C ASP A 73 -15.02 15.85 4.04
#